data_a2213d14e4c7dd7d62b6bc2034e474de
#
_entry.id   a2213d14e4c7dd7d62b6bc2034e474de
#
_cell.length_a   1.000
_cell.length_b   1.000
_cell.length_c   1.000
_cell.angle_alpha   90.00
_cell.angle_beta   90.00
_cell.angle_gamma   90.00
#
_symmetry.space_group_name_H-M   'P 1'
#
loop_
_entity.id
_entity.type
_entity.pdbx_description
1 polymer ?
#
loop_
_entity_poly.entity_id
_entity_poly.type
_entity_poly.pdbx_seq_one_letter_code
_entity_poly.pdbx_strand_id
1 'polypeptide(L)'
;MGVDEHTIEVAGASVFYRRAPARDSEVLYLHSVPTSSDDWLELLERSGGLAPDLPGFGRTSKAGNLDYALPAYALFVEQFLDALDVSDVALVGHGWGAAIGLLFAQRHPDRVTRLAIIDAVPLLGGFEWPTIARWLRRPGVGELEMGSVNRWLLARILRRASATPAAWPDPRVNAVWDQFDQGTQRAILRLHRSVDPSALAAAGDDLAGLTQPALVLWGEQDPWLAPAFADAYGQRLPHATVERVAGAGHWPWLDQPALGERVAAFATGSATP
;
A
#
# COMPACT_ATOMS: atom_id res chain seq x y z
N MET A 1 -0.42 -23.63 -1.46
CA MET A 1 0.60 -23.39 -2.51
C MET A 1 1.70 -22.58 -1.85
N GLY A 2 2.98 -22.81 -2.19
CA GLY A 2 4.07 -22.03 -1.61
C GLY A 2 4.09 -20.61 -2.16
N VAL A 3 4.56 -19.65 -1.35
CA VAL A 3 4.90 -18.30 -1.78
C VAL A 3 6.40 -18.29 -2.02
N ASP A 4 6.81 -18.04 -3.26
CA ASP A 4 8.20 -18.02 -3.66
C ASP A 4 8.76 -16.60 -3.64
N GLU A 5 10.07 -16.48 -3.36
CA GLU A 5 10.80 -15.21 -3.37
C GLU A 5 11.60 -15.07 -4.65
N HIS A 6 11.52 -13.90 -5.26
CA HIS A 6 12.16 -13.60 -6.53
C HIS A 6 12.83 -12.23 -6.51
N THR A 7 13.75 -12.05 -7.43
CA THR A 7 14.37 -10.75 -7.71
C THR A 7 14.42 -10.54 -9.21
N ILE A 8 14.09 -9.33 -9.66
CA ILE A 8 14.10 -8.93 -11.08
C ILE A 8 14.69 -7.53 -11.21
N GLU A 9 15.32 -7.24 -12.35
CA GLU A 9 15.77 -5.89 -12.68
C GLU A 9 14.64 -5.09 -13.33
N VAL A 10 14.29 -3.94 -12.74
CA VAL A 10 13.29 -3.01 -13.28
C VAL A 10 13.91 -1.63 -13.36
N ALA A 11 14.02 -1.08 -14.57
CA ALA A 11 14.61 0.23 -14.84
C ALA A 11 16.01 0.46 -14.19
N GLY A 12 16.82 -0.61 -14.12
CA GLY A 12 18.17 -0.57 -13.53
C GLY A 12 18.20 -0.63 -11.99
N ALA A 13 17.09 -1.00 -11.38
CA ALA A 13 17.01 -1.26 -9.95
C ALA A 13 16.64 -2.71 -9.68
N SER A 14 17.31 -3.35 -8.72
CA SER A 14 16.99 -4.69 -8.27
C SER A 14 15.73 -4.66 -7.40
N VAL A 15 14.70 -5.38 -7.83
CA VAL A 15 13.37 -5.43 -7.20
C VAL A 15 13.12 -6.82 -6.64
N PHE A 16 12.96 -6.90 -5.34
CA PHE A 16 12.47 -8.10 -4.68
C PHE A 16 10.94 -8.17 -4.78
N TYR A 17 10.41 -9.35 -5.05
CA TYR A 17 8.97 -9.60 -5.00
C TYR A 17 8.66 -11.03 -4.56
N ARG A 18 7.46 -11.20 -4.01
CA ARG A 18 6.87 -12.50 -3.72
C ARG A 18 5.89 -12.88 -4.80
N ARG A 19 5.85 -14.16 -5.12
CA ARG A 19 4.92 -14.71 -6.08
C ARG A 19 4.31 -16.00 -5.55
N ALA A 20 3.00 -16.14 -5.72
CA ALA A 20 2.30 -17.40 -5.61
C ALA A 20 1.49 -17.63 -6.89
N PRO A 21 1.31 -18.90 -7.35
CA PRO A 21 0.56 -19.19 -8.57
C PRO A 21 -0.83 -18.54 -8.51
N ALA A 22 -1.17 -17.74 -9.54
CA ALA A 22 -2.49 -17.15 -9.67
C ALA A 22 -3.54 -18.28 -9.84
N ARG A 23 -4.75 -18.06 -9.35
CA ARG A 23 -5.85 -19.05 -9.49
C ARG A 23 -6.66 -18.78 -10.74
N ASP A 24 -7.26 -17.60 -10.84
CA ASP A 24 -8.16 -17.22 -11.94
C ASP A 24 -7.66 -15.98 -12.69
N SER A 25 -7.06 -15.02 -11.95
CA SER A 25 -6.46 -13.79 -12.50
C SER A 25 -5.23 -13.43 -11.69
N GLU A 26 -4.27 -12.75 -12.31
CA GLU A 26 -3.10 -12.25 -11.58
C GLU A 26 -3.53 -11.15 -10.61
N VAL A 27 -3.08 -11.21 -9.36
CA VAL A 27 -3.35 -10.20 -8.33
C VAL A 27 -2.07 -9.46 -8.01
N LEU A 28 -2.08 -8.13 -8.06
CA LEU A 28 -0.97 -7.30 -7.64
C LEU A 28 -1.25 -6.68 -6.27
N TYR A 29 -0.37 -6.94 -5.32
CA TYR A 29 -0.43 -6.43 -3.97
C TYR A 29 0.60 -5.33 -3.73
N LEU A 30 0.17 -4.12 -3.37
CA LEU A 30 1.03 -2.97 -3.08
C LEU A 30 0.95 -2.59 -1.61
N HIS A 31 2.07 -2.75 -0.90
CA HIS A 31 2.18 -2.45 0.53
C HIS A 31 2.28 -0.95 0.82
N SER A 32 2.07 -0.58 2.09
CA SER A 32 2.28 0.78 2.58
C SER A 32 3.66 0.94 3.24
N VAL A 33 3.91 2.10 3.83
CA VAL A 33 5.12 2.41 4.59
C VAL A 33 4.86 2.22 6.09
N PRO A 34 5.82 1.71 6.85
CA PRO A 34 7.19 1.32 6.49
C PRO A 34 7.34 -0.18 6.20
N THR A 35 6.28 -0.87 5.80
CA THR A 35 6.24 -2.31 5.60
C THR A 35 6.77 -2.76 4.23
N SER A 36 6.52 -3.99 3.85
CA SER A 36 6.99 -4.63 2.63
C SER A 36 5.96 -5.66 2.14
N SER A 37 6.30 -6.44 1.12
CA SER A 37 5.50 -7.57 0.65
C SER A 37 5.18 -8.61 1.74
N ASP A 38 5.85 -8.57 2.89
CA ASP A 38 5.56 -9.43 4.04
C ASP A 38 4.14 -9.23 4.58
N ASP A 39 3.53 -8.07 4.36
CA ASP A 39 2.13 -7.80 4.72
C ASP A 39 1.14 -8.70 3.98
N TRP A 40 1.52 -9.24 2.83
CA TRP A 40 0.65 -9.94 1.91
C TRP A 40 0.80 -11.46 1.89
N LEU A 41 1.67 -12.03 2.74
CA LEU A 41 1.97 -13.47 2.74
C LEU A 41 0.70 -14.33 2.84
N GLU A 42 -0.18 -14.03 3.80
CA GLU A 42 -1.41 -14.79 4.00
C GLU A 42 -2.41 -14.63 2.83
N LEU A 43 -2.45 -13.45 2.19
CA LEU A 43 -3.30 -13.21 1.05
C LEU A 43 -2.75 -13.90 -0.21
N LEU A 44 -1.45 -13.87 -0.44
CA LEU A 44 -0.78 -14.61 -1.52
C LEU A 44 -1.03 -16.12 -1.43
N GLU A 45 -0.99 -16.71 -0.24
CA GLU A 45 -1.32 -18.12 -0.03
C GLU A 45 -2.76 -18.46 -0.42
N ARG A 46 -3.68 -17.50 -0.30
CA ARG A 46 -5.11 -17.67 -0.56
C ARG A 46 -5.48 -17.46 -2.03
N SER A 47 -5.01 -16.38 -2.63
CA SER A 47 -5.40 -15.93 -3.97
C SER A 47 -4.35 -16.22 -5.05
N GLY A 48 -3.09 -16.43 -4.68
CA GLY A 48 -1.96 -16.26 -5.59
C GLY A 48 -1.68 -14.79 -5.87
N GLY A 49 -0.79 -14.51 -6.81
CA GLY A 49 -0.46 -13.17 -7.27
C GLY A 49 0.98 -12.73 -7.02
N LEU A 50 1.22 -11.45 -7.15
CA LEU A 50 2.50 -10.76 -7.10
C LEU A 50 2.48 -9.70 -6.00
N ALA A 51 3.52 -9.63 -5.19
CA ALA A 51 3.72 -8.59 -4.19
C ALA A 51 5.17 -8.08 -4.25
N PRO A 52 5.46 -6.99 -4.98
CA PRO A 52 6.77 -6.37 -4.94
C PRO A 52 6.99 -5.62 -3.62
N ASP A 53 8.24 -5.61 -3.15
CA ASP A 53 8.70 -4.57 -2.24
C ASP A 53 8.88 -3.28 -3.05
N LEU A 54 8.20 -2.21 -2.70
CA LEU A 54 8.28 -0.94 -3.39
C LEU A 54 9.70 -0.35 -3.31
N PRO A 55 10.20 0.40 -4.32
CA PRO A 55 11.51 1.03 -4.29
C PRO A 55 11.75 1.82 -2.99
N GLY A 56 12.86 1.54 -2.33
CA GLY A 56 13.19 2.15 -1.04
C GLY A 56 12.67 1.40 0.19
N PHE A 57 11.91 0.33 0.00
CA PHE A 57 11.33 -0.48 1.09
C PHE A 57 11.72 -1.95 0.96
N GLY A 58 11.52 -2.68 2.05
CA GLY A 58 11.76 -4.11 2.08
C GLY A 58 13.19 -4.47 1.67
N ARG A 59 13.28 -5.38 0.72
CA ARG A 59 14.53 -5.94 0.15
C ARG A 59 14.86 -5.34 -1.21
N THR A 60 13.96 -4.52 -1.77
CA THR A 60 14.16 -3.80 -3.04
C THR A 60 15.21 -2.71 -2.90
N SER A 61 15.86 -2.34 -4.00
CA SER A 61 16.89 -1.30 -4.05
C SER A 61 16.45 -0.01 -3.35
N LYS A 62 17.33 0.52 -2.53
CA LYS A 62 17.17 1.75 -1.74
C LYS A 62 18.16 2.84 -2.16
N ALA A 63 18.50 2.86 -3.46
CA ALA A 63 19.51 3.77 -3.98
C ALA A 63 19.11 5.25 -3.80
N GLY A 64 20.09 6.08 -3.46
CA GLY A 64 19.85 7.50 -3.17
C GLY A 64 19.46 8.34 -4.37
N ASN A 65 19.69 7.85 -5.59
CA ASN A 65 19.35 8.50 -6.85
C ASN A 65 17.98 8.09 -7.41
N LEU A 66 17.25 7.18 -6.76
CA LEU A 66 15.89 6.82 -7.16
C LEU A 66 14.95 8.02 -6.92
N ASP A 67 13.98 8.16 -7.82
CA ASP A 67 12.87 9.09 -7.61
C ASP A 67 11.79 8.41 -6.73
N TYR A 68 11.50 9.03 -5.60
CA TYR A 68 10.53 8.56 -4.62
C TYR A 68 9.22 9.36 -4.67
N ALA A 69 8.96 10.07 -5.76
CA ALA A 69 7.71 10.80 -5.95
C ALA A 69 6.56 9.84 -6.32
N LEU A 70 5.33 10.19 -5.95
CA LEU A 70 4.15 9.37 -6.25
C LEU A 70 4.03 8.99 -7.74
N PRO A 71 4.25 9.91 -8.72
CA PRO A 71 4.23 9.54 -10.14
C PRO A 71 5.30 8.52 -10.55
N ALA A 72 6.48 8.55 -9.91
CA ALA A 72 7.56 7.60 -10.19
C ALA A 72 7.22 6.20 -9.67
N TYR A 73 6.52 6.09 -8.53
CA TYR A 73 6.01 4.81 -8.06
C TYR A 73 4.92 4.22 -8.98
N ALA A 74 4.03 5.05 -9.52
CA ALA A 74 3.05 4.57 -10.50
C ALA A 74 3.72 4.07 -11.79
N LEU A 75 4.77 4.75 -12.27
CA LEU A 75 5.60 4.28 -13.38
C LEU A 75 6.36 2.98 -13.03
N PHE A 76 6.83 2.84 -11.80
CA PHE A 76 7.45 1.61 -11.33
C PHE A 76 6.48 0.41 -11.44
N VAL A 77 5.21 0.60 -11.06
CA VAL A 77 4.19 -0.47 -11.19
C VAL A 77 4.04 -0.91 -12.63
N GLU A 78 3.96 0.03 -13.58
CA GLU A 78 3.91 -0.26 -15.02
C GLU A 78 5.13 -1.09 -15.45
N GLN A 79 6.33 -0.60 -15.16
CA GLN A 79 7.59 -1.24 -15.55
C GLN A 79 7.79 -2.62 -14.89
N PHE A 80 7.32 -2.80 -13.66
CA PHE A 80 7.36 -4.08 -12.96
C PHE A 80 6.47 -5.12 -13.63
N LEU A 81 5.25 -4.76 -13.99
CA LEU A 81 4.33 -5.64 -14.70
C LEU A 81 4.84 -5.97 -16.11
N ASP A 82 5.40 -4.99 -16.80
CA ASP A 82 6.00 -5.19 -18.14
C ASP A 82 7.21 -6.14 -18.09
N ALA A 83 8.06 -6.01 -17.08
CA ALA A 83 9.21 -6.89 -16.88
C ALA A 83 8.82 -8.37 -16.58
N LEU A 84 7.58 -8.59 -16.15
CA LEU A 84 7.03 -9.91 -15.89
C LEU A 84 6.07 -10.41 -16.99
N ASP A 85 5.91 -9.66 -18.09
CA ASP A 85 4.95 -9.93 -19.18
C ASP A 85 3.50 -10.08 -18.68
N VAL A 86 3.12 -9.30 -17.63
CA VAL A 86 1.76 -9.30 -17.07
C VAL A 86 0.95 -8.19 -17.69
N SER A 87 -0.11 -8.54 -18.43
CA SER A 87 -0.96 -7.59 -19.16
C SER A 87 -1.91 -6.82 -18.25
N ASP A 88 -2.58 -7.54 -17.35
CA ASP A 88 -3.61 -6.99 -16.47
C ASP A 88 -3.63 -7.70 -15.10
N VAL A 89 -4.15 -7.00 -14.11
CA VAL A 89 -4.17 -7.47 -12.73
C VAL A 89 -5.46 -7.05 -12.01
N ALA A 90 -5.86 -7.84 -11.02
CA ALA A 90 -6.65 -7.31 -9.92
C ALA A 90 -5.68 -6.60 -8.96
N LEU A 91 -5.89 -5.33 -8.66
CA LEU A 91 -5.00 -4.54 -7.84
C LEU A 91 -5.52 -4.44 -6.41
N VAL A 92 -4.69 -4.81 -5.44
CA VAL A 92 -4.93 -4.65 -4.00
C VAL A 92 -3.87 -3.73 -3.45
N GLY A 93 -4.27 -2.57 -2.93
CA GLY A 93 -3.33 -1.61 -2.36
C GLY A 93 -3.69 -1.19 -0.95
N HIS A 94 -2.68 -0.94 -0.13
CA HIS A 94 -2.83 -0.43 1.23
C HIS A 94 -2.10 0.89 1.41
N GLY A 95 -2.69 1.84 2.10
CA GLY A 95 -2.07 3.12 2.44
C GLY A 95 -1.46 3.84 1.23
N TRP A 96 -0.13 4.00 1.21
CA TRP A 96 0.59 4.53 0.05
C TRP A 96 0.52 3.61 -1.16
N GLY A 97 0.56 2.29 -0.97
CA GLY A 97 0.39 1.34 -2.07
C GLY A 97 -0.98 1.49 -2.75
N ALA A 98 -2.03 1.83 -2.00
CA ALA A 98 -3.33 2.13 -2.57
C ALA A 98 -3.32 3.43 -3.40
N ALA A 99 -2.70 4.50 -2.91
CA ALA A 99 -2.56 5.76 -3.67
C ALA A 99 -1.75 5.56 -4.96
N ILE A 100 -0.65 4.80 -4.88
CA ILE A 100 0.17 4.42 -6.04
C ILE A 100 -0.66 3.62 -7.05
N GLY A 101 -1.38 2.60 -6.57
CA GLY A 101 -2.23 1.75 -7.39
C GLY A 101 -3.38 2.52 -8.07
N LEU A 102 -4.01 3.44 -7.35
CA LEU A 102 -5.03 4.33 -7.91
C LEU A 102 -4.48 5.22 -9.02
N LEU A 103 -3.28 5.79 -8.83
CA LEU A 103 -2.65 6.61 -9.86
C LEU A 103 -2.25 5.76 -11.08
N PHE A 104 -1.74 4.55 -10.87
CA PHE A 104 -1.48 3.59 -11.95
C PHE A 104 -2.77 3.24 -12.71
N ALA A 105 -3.84 2.90 -12.00
CA ALA A 105 -5.12 2.52 -12.59
C ALA A 105 -5.74 3.65 -13.45
N GLN A 106 -5.63 4.92 -13.01
CA GLN A 106 -6.09 6.06 -13.80
C GLN A 106 -5.31 6.24 -15.10
N ARG A 107 -4.01 5.91 -15.11
CA ARG A 107 -3.16 6.01 -16.31
C ARG A 107 -3.33 4.81 -17.25
N HIS A 108 -3.63 3.65 -16.70
CA HIS A 108 -3.71 2.36 -17.39
C HIS A 108 -4.99 1.61 -17.02
N PRO A 109 -6.19 2.18 -17.25
CA PRO A 109 -7.45 1.58 -16.81
C PRO A 109 -7.69 0.18 -17.37
N ASP A 110 -7.19 -0.10 -18.57
CA ASP A 110 -7.32 -1.40 -19.24
C ASP A 110 -6.45 -2.49 -18.59
N ARG A 111 -5.47 -2.11 -17.77
CA ARG A 111 -4.58 -3.03 -17.05
C ARG A 111 -5.08 -3.39 -15.65
N VAL A 112 -6.21 -2.87 -15.21
CA VAL A 112 -6.77 -3.14 -13.90
C VAL A 112 -8.18 -3.72 -14.04
N THR A 113 -8.35 -4.99 -13.65
CA THR A 113 -9.62 -5.70 -13.77
C THR A 113 -10.52 -5.50 -12.56
N ARG A 114 -9.95 -5.34 -11.37
CA ARG A 114 -10.59 -5.07 -10.09
C ARG A 114 -9.69 -4.21 -9.22
N LEU A 115 -10.28 -3.48 -8.29
CA LEU A 115 -9.55 -2.54 -7.44
C LEU A 115 -9.96 -2.68 -5.98
N ALA A 116 -9.08 -3.16 -5.11
CA ALA A 116 -9.28 -3.14 -3.67
C ALA A 116 -8.33 -2.11 -3.04
N ILE A 117 -8.89 -1.09 -2.41
CA ILE A 117 -8.13 -0.06 -1.70
C ILE A 117 -8.42 -0.14 -0.20
N ILE A 118 -7.36 -0.22 0.59
CA ILE A 118 -7.43 -0.43 2.03
C ILE A 118 -6.73 0.74 2.72
N ASP A 119 -7.45 1.48 3.56
CA ASP A 119 -6.91 2.63 4.32
C ASP A 119 -5.96 3.49 3.45
N ALA A 120 -6.45 3.92 2.28
CA ALA A 120 -5.66 4.57 1.24
C ALA A 120 -5.24 6.00 1.65
N VAL A 121 -4.00 6.39 1.38
CA VAL A 121 -3.62 7.81 1.40
C VAL A 121 -4.52 8.55 0.40
N PRO A 122 -5.30 9.54 0.85
CA PRO A 122 -6.38 10.10 0.03
C PRO A 122 -5.88 10.88 -1.20
N LEU A 123 -6.28 10.43 -2.38
CA LEU A 123 -6.21 11.21 -3.62
C LEU A 123 -7.48 12.05 -3.78
N LEU A 124 -7.86 12.77 -2.74
CA LEU A 124 -9.13 13.47 -2.62
C LEU A 124 -8.93 14.81 -1.91
N GLY A 125 -9.79 15.77 -2.20
CA GLY A 125 -9.80 17.04 -1.48
C GLY A 125 -10.13 16.89 -0.01
N GLY A 126 -9.65 17.83 0.81
CA GLY A 126 -9.90 17.86 2.26
C GLY A 126 -8.95 17.00 3.10
N PHE A 127 -7.97 16.34 2.48
CA PHE A 127 -6.94 15.62 3.23
C PHE A 127 -5.96 16.60 3.88
N GLU A 128 -5.65 16.33 5.14
CA GLU A 128 -4.57 16.99 5.88
C GLU A 128 -3.62 15.95 6.43
N TRP A 129 -2.32 16.24 6.36
CA TRP A 129 -1.31 15.34 6.92
C TRP A 129 -1.50 15.14 8.42
N PRO A 130 -1.52 13.89 8.91
CA PRO A 130 -1.48 13.61 10.35
C PRO A 130 -0.21 14.22 10.97
N THR A 131 -0.25 14.47 12.27
CA THR A 131 0.81 15.20 12.98
C THR A 131 2.19 14.61 12.74
N ILE A 132 2.33 13.28 12.78
CA ILE A 132 3.60 12.61 12.53
C ILE A 132 4.12 12.92 11.12
N ALA A 133 3.28 12.83 10.09
CA ALA A 133 3.67 13.13 8.72
C ALA A 133 4.03 14.61 8.52
N ARG A 134 3.37 15.54 9.22
CA ARG A 134 3.75 16.97 9.21
C ARG A 134 5.16 17.22 9.73
N TRP A 135 5.63 16.45 10.72
CA TRP A 135 7.01 16.52 11.21
C TRP A 135 7.99 15.92 10.19
N LEU A 136 7.69 14.76 9.62
CA LEU A 136 8.52 14.12 8.59
C LEU A 136 8.75 15.03 7.36
N ARG A 137 7.77 15.83 7.02
CA ARG A 137 7.83 16.76 5.88
C ARG A 137 8.75 17.97 6.10
N ARG A 138 9.11 18.29 7.36
CA ARG A 138 9.99 19.43 7.68
C ARG A 138 11.45 19.03 7.54
N PRO A 139 12.25 19.69 6.63
CA PRO A 139 13.68 19.46 6.54
C PRO A 139 14.38 19.65 7.90
N GLY A 140 15.33 18.80 8.20
CA GLY A 140 16.05 18.76 9.48
C GLY A 140 15.27 18.06 10.59
N VAL A 141 14.00 18.40 10.78
CA VAL A 141 13.15 17.78 11.82
C VAL A 141 12.83 16.33 11.45
N GLY A 142 12.44 16.06 10.21
CA GLY A 142 12.14 14.71 9.75
C GLY A 142 13.35 13.79 9.82
N GLU A 143 14.55 14.27 9.49
CA GLU A 143 15.80 13.52 9.63
C GLU A 143 16.10 13.18 11.09
N LEU A 144 15.89 14.15 12.00
CA LEU A 144 16.06 13.93 13.43
C LEU A 144 15.03 12.91 13.97
N GLU A 145 13.76 13.04 13.55
CA GLU A 145 12.70 12.10 13.91
C GLU A 145 13.03 10.69 13.43
N MET A 146 13.37 10.52 12.14
CA MET A 146 13.76 9.22 11.58
C MET A 146 15.00 8.64 12.26
N GLY A 147 16.02 9.44 12.55
CA GLY A 147 17.23 9.01 13.25
C GLY A 147 16.99 8.61 14.71
N SER A 148 15.90 9.07 15.32
CA SER A 148 15.50 8.72 16.69
C SER A 148 14.68 7.43 16.77
N VAL A 149 14.17 6.93 15.64
CA VAL A 149 13.38 5.69 15.60
C VAL A 149 14.27 4.51 15.97
N ASN A 150 13.86 3.80 16.99
CA ASN A 150 14.43 2.52 17.38
C ASN A 150 13.32 1.44 17.35
N ARG A 151 13.70 0.17 17.50
CA ARG A 151 12.76 -0.96 17.45
C ARG A 151 11.57 -0.81 18.41
N TRP A 152 11.82 -0.31 19.62
CA TRP A 152 10.76 -0.12 20.60
C TRP A 152 9.75 0.94 20.15
N LEU A 153 10.23 2.07 19.64
CA LEU A 153 9.37 3.14 19.12
C LEU A 153 8.59 2.69 17.89
N LEU A 154 9.24 1.99 16.96
CA LEU A 154 8.57 1.39 15.79
C LEU A 154 7.46 0.43 16.23
N ALA A 155 7.75 -0.51 17.15
CA ALA A 155 6.75 -1.42 17.69
C ALA A 155 5.56 -0.68 18.32
N ARG A 156 5.84 0.40 19.06
CA ARG A 156 4.79 1.23 19.67
C ARG A 156 3.92 1.93 18.63
N ILE A 157 4.52 2.43 17.53
CA ILE A 157 3.79 3.08 16.42
C ILE A 157 2.87 2.06 15.75
N LEU A 158 3.41 0.90 15.33
CA LEU A 158 2.66 -0.15 14.64
C LEU A 158 1.50 -0.68 15.50
N ARG A 159 1.76 -0.99 16.77
CA ARG A 159 0.72 -1.47 17.71
C ARG A 159 -0.36 -0.44 18.00
N ARG A 160 -0.04 0.85 17.97
CA ARG A 160 -1.03 1.92 18.17
C ARG A 160 -1.86 2.20 16.92
N ALA A 161 -1.37 1.81 15.78
CA ALA A 161 -2.08 1.95 14.52
C ALA A 161 -3.09 0.81 14.26
N SER A 162 -3.04 -0.25 15.06
CA SER A 162 -4.00 -1.35 15.05
C SER A 162 -4.96 -1.24 16.22
N ALA A 163 -6.19 -1.66 16.03
CA ALA A 163 -7.19 -1.77 17.10
C ALA A 163 -6.79 -2.86 18.10
N THR A 164 -6.14 -3.91 17.60
CA THR A 164 -5.65 -5.05 18.38
C THR A 164 -4.11 -5.02 18.43
N PRO A 165 -3.46 -4.58 19.52
CA PRO A 165 -2.00 -4.57 19.61
C PRO A 165 -1.34 -5.93 19.36
N ALA A 166 -2.06 -7.04 19.61
CA ALA A 166 -1.62 -8.39 19.32
C ALA A 166 -1.48 -8.71 17.81
N ALA A 167 -2.06 -7.90 16.93
CA ALA A 167 -1.87 -7.97 15.47
C ALA A 167 -0.40 -7.75 15.07
N TRP A 168 0.40 -7.09 15.94
CA TRP A 168 1.82 -6.85 15.76
C TRP A 168 2.66 -7.59 16.82
N PRO A 169 2.76 -8.93 16.75
CA PRO A 169 3.63 -9.70 17.64
C PRO A 169 5.11 -9.37 17.33
N ASP A 170 5.99 -9.65 18.28
CA ASP A 170 7.42 -9.35 18.14
C ASP A 170 8.06 -9.87 16.84
N PRO A 171 7.78 -11.09 16.34
CA PRO A 171 8.32 -11.56 15.07
C PRO A 171 7.94 -10.66 13.87
N ARG A 172 6.68 -10.20 13.79
CA ARG A 172 6.22 -9.28 12.72
C ARG A 172 6.91 -7.91 12.84
N VAL A 173 7.02 -7.38 14.05
CA VAL A 173 7.75 -6.12 14.30
C VAL A 173 9.22 -6.26 13.92
N ASN A 174 9.85 -7.41 14.24
CA ASN A 174 11.25 -7.65 13.88
C ASN A 174 11.43 -7.68 12.37
N ALA A 175 10.55 -8.33 11.63
CA ALA A 175 10.61 -8.36 10.16
C ALA A 175 10.58 -6.94 9.54
N VAL A 176 9.76 -6.04 10.08
CA VAL A 176 9.77 -4.63 9.66
C VAL A 176 11.05 -3.92 10.09
N TRP A 177 11.50 -4.14 11.34
CA TRP A 177 12.70 -3.49 11.88
C TRP A 177 13.97 -3.87 11.13
N ASP A 178 14.13 -5.14 10.78
CA ASP A 178 15.30 -5.66 10.06
C ASP A 178 15.45 -5.04 8.66
N GLN A 179 14.36 -4.51 8.11
CA GLN A 179 14.31 -3.80 6.83
C GLN A 179 14.33 -2.27 6.98
N PHE A 180 14.23 -1.74 8.21
CA PHE A 180 14.13 -0.31 8.51
C PHE A 180 15.50 0.35 8.62
N ASP A 181 16.24 0.37 7.54
CA ASP A 181 17.57 0.98 7.43
C ASP A 181 17.51 2.47 7.01
N GLN A 182 18.68 3.10 6.87
CA GLN A 182 18.79 4.49 6.43
C GLN A 182 18.21 4.72 5.03
N GLY A 183 18.21 3.70 4.16
CA GLY A 183 17.59 3.75 2.85
C GLY A 183 16.07 3.91 2.94
N THR A 184 15.45 3.08 3.77
CA THR A 184 14.00 3.16 4.06
C THR A 184 13.62 4.47 4.73
N GLN A 185 14.40 4.94 5.71
CA GLN A 185 14.18 6.25 6.34
C GLN A 185 14.19 7.39 5.32
N ARG A 186 15.16 7.38 4.41
CA ARG A 186 15.25 8.35 3.31
C ARG A 186 14.07 8.25 2.35
N ALA A 187 13.64 7.05 1.98
CA ALA A 187 12.49 6.81 1.11
C ALA A 187 11.21 7.37 1.73
N ILE A 188 10.96 7.12 3.01
CA ILE A 188 9.82 7.67 3.76
C ILE A 188 9.82 9.20 3.69
N LEU A 189 10.95 9.83 4.01
CA LEU A 189 11.05 11.30 4.01
C LEU A 189 10.78 11.88 2.62
N ARG A 190 11.39 11.30 1.58
CA ARG A 190 11.23 11.76 0.20
C ARG A 190 9.81 11.57 -0.31
N LEU A 191 9.20 10.41 -0.07
CA LEU A 191 7.82 10.14 -0.46
C LEU A 191 6.86 11.15 0.19
N HIS A 192 6.93 11.35 1.49
CA HIS A 192 6.05 12.31 2.18
C HIS A 192 6.28 13.77 1.74
N ARG A 193 7.49 14.13 1.34
CA ARG A 193 7.84 15.49 0.87
C ARG A 193 7.54 15.72 -0.60
N SER A 194 7.39 14.65 -1.39
CA SER A 194 7.22 14.74 -2.84
C SER A 194 5.88 15.33 -3.26
N VAL A 195 4.89 15.32 -2.38
CA VAL A 195 3.52 15.70 -2.71
C VAL A 195 2.86 16.42 -1.53
N ASP A 196 2.11 17.45 -1.79
CA ASP A 196 1.25 18.13 -0.82
C ASP A 196 -0.22 17.69 -0.97
N PRO A 197 -1.13 18.06 -0.03
CA PRO A 197 -2.52 17.66 -0.10
C PRO A 197 -3.25 18.10 -1.37
N SER A 198 -2.89 19.25 -1.95
CA SER A 198 -3.51 19.73 -3.20
C SER A 198 -3.05 18.91 -4.40
N ALA A 199 -1.78 18.52 -4.44
CA ALA A 199 -1.25 17.64 -5.48
C ALA A 199 -1.79 16.20 -5.35
N LEU A 200 -2.02 15.70 -4.12
CA LEU A 200 -2.73 14.44 -3.91
C LEU A 200 -4.16 14.50 -4.45
N ALA A 201 -4.89 15.58 -4.15
CA ALA A 201 -6.24 15.77 -4.67
C ALA A 201 -6.27 15.78 -6.21
N ALA A 202 -5.36 16.54 -6.83
CA ALA A 202 -5.23 16.60 -8.29
C ALA A 202 -4.85 15.24 -8.91
N ALA A 203 -4.06 14.42 -8.22
CA ALA A 203 -3.73 13.06 -8.66
C ALA A 203 -4.95 12.12 -8.67
N GLY A 204 -6.07 12.52 -8.09
CA GLY A 204 -7.34 11.77 -8.07
C GLY A 204 -8.42 12.36 -8.98
N ASP A 205 -8.10 13.29 -9.87
CA ASP A 205 -9.12 13.96 -10.70
C ASP A 205 -9.86 12.98 -11.61
N ASP A 206 -9.19 11.94 -12.12
CA ASP A 206 -9.75 10.96 -13.06
C ASP A 206 -10.33 9.70 -12.38
N LEU A 207 -10.44 9.66 -11.04
CA LEU A 207 -10.99 8.50 -10.30
C LEU A 207 -12.38 8.08 -10.79
N ALA A 208 -13.22 9.02 -11.21
CA ALA A 208 -14.54 8.73 -11.75
C ALA A 208 -14.51 7.96 -13.09
N GLY A 209 -13.37 7.94 -13.78
CA GLY A 209 -13.15 7.14 -14.99
C GLY A 209 -12.85 5.67 -14.72
N LEU A 210 -12.59 5.30 -13.46
CA LEU A 210 -12.33 3.91 -13.08
C LEU A 210 -13.64 3.13 -12.95
N THR A 211 -13.99 2.39 -13.98
CA THR A 211 -15.27 1.64 -14.07
C THR A 211 -15.17 0.18 -13.65
N GLN A 212 -14.01 -0.27 -13.20
CA GLN A 212 -13.82 -1.62 -12.68
C GLN A 212 -14.55 -1.79 -11.32
N PRO A 213 -14.99 -3.00 -10.97
CA PRO A 213 -15.46 -3.28 -9.61
C PRO A 213 -14.42 -2.83 -8.59
N ALA A 214 -14.83 -2.08 -7.58
CA ALA A 214 -13.95 -1.59 -6.52
C ALA A 214 -14.45 -1.99 -5.13
N LEU A 215 -13.52 -2.36 -4.26
CA LEU A 215 -13.74 -2.56 -2.82
C LEU A 215 -12.94 -1.48 -2.08
N VAL A 216 -13.64 -0.68 -1.29
CA VAL A 216 -13.03 0.31 -0.39
C VAL A 216 -13.17 -0.23 1.03
N LEU A 217 -12.09 -0.70 1.61
CA LEU A 217 -12.05 -1.24 2.96
C LEU A 217 -11.34 -0.26 3.89
N TRP A 218 -11.94 0.06 5.05
CA TRP A 218 -11.38 1.07 5.93
C TRP A 218 -11.59 0.77 7.40
N GLY A 219 -10.50 0.82 8.19
CA GLY A 219 -10.56 0.68 9.64
C GLY A 219 -11.13 1.95 10.29
N GLU A 220 -12.19 1.81 11.09
CA GLU A 220 -12.80 2.96 11.80
C GLU A 220 -11.89 3.55 12.89
N GLN A 221 -10.89 2.80 13.33
CA GLN A 221 -9.92 3.23 14.35
C GLN A 221 -8.54 3.57 13.75
N ASP A 222 -8.46 3.80 12.43
CA ASP A 222 -7.21 4.28 11.82
C ASP A 222 -6.83 5.65 12.42
N PRO A 223 -5.66 5.76 13.09
CA PRO A 223 -5.26 7.00 13.74
C PRO A 223 -4.68 8.03 12.77
N TRP A 224 -4.46 7.66 11.52
CA TRP A 224 -3.77 8.48 10.52
C TRP A 224 -4.68 8.96 9.39
N LEU A 225 -5.61 8.10 8.97
CA LEU A 225 -6.46 8.34 7.80
C LEU A 225 -7.93 8.25 8.21
N ALA A 226 -8.61 9.39 8.16
CA ALA A 226 -9.98 9.49 8.64
C ALA A 226 -10.95 8.57 7.85
N PRO A 227 -11.81 7.78 8.53
CA PRO A 227 -12.74 6.85 7.87
C PRO A 227 -13.74 7.53 6.91
N ALA A 228 -13.93 8.84 7.02
CA ALA A 228 -14.75 9.60 6.08
C ALA A 228 -14.23 9.54 4.62
N PHE A 229 -12.94 9.28 4.43
CA PHE A 229 -12.39 9.10 3.08
C PHE A 229 -12.86 7.82 2.41
N ALA A 230 -13.26 6.78 3.16
CA ALA A 230 -13.90 5.60 2.58
C ALA A 230 -15.18 5.99 1.83
N ASP A 231 -16.05 6.76 2.47
CA ASP A 231 -17.31 7.23 1.86
C ASP A 231 -17.04 8.17 0.67
N ALA A 232 -16.00 9.02 0.79
CA ALA A 232 -15.60 9.92 -0.29
C ALA A 232 -15.07 9.15 -1.52
N TYR A 233 -14.30 8.08 -1.33
CA TYR A 233 -13.92 7.18 -2.43
C TYR A 233 -15.12 6.45 -3.03
N GLY A 234 -16.08 6.00 -2.19
CA GLY A 234 -17.31 5.40 -2.65
C GLY A 234 -18.17 6.34 -3.54
N GLN A 235 -18.10 7.64 -3.31
CA GLN A 235 -18.76 8.64 -4.14
C GLN A 235 -18.02 8.93 -5.46
N ARG A 236 -16.71 8.68 -5.51
CA ARG A 236 -15.88 8.98 -6.68
C ARG A 236 -15.70 7.78 -7.61
N LEU A 237 -15.73 6.55 -7.09
CA LEU A 237 -15.57 5.32 -7.84
C LEU A 237 -16.94 4.75 -8.19
N PRO A 238 -17.33 4.68 -9.48
CA PRO A 238 -18.72 4.38 -9.90
C PRO A 238 -19.24 3.02 -9.45
N HIS A 239 -18.35 2.03 -9.29
CA HIS A 239 -18.70 0.65 -8.93
C HIS A 239 -18.04 0.21 -7.61
N ALA A 240 -17.97 1.13 -6.65
CA ALA A 240 -17.39 0.86 -5.35
C ALA A 240 -18.39 0.24 -4.36
N THR A 241 -17.96 -0.82 -3.70
CA THR A 241 -18.53 -1.28 -2.42
C THR A 241 -17.66 -0.73 -1.30
N VAL A 242 -18.27 -0.04 -0.34
CA VAL A 242 -17.56 0.56 0.81
C VAL A 242 -17.82 -0.27 2.06
N GLU A 243 -16.74 -0.70 2.71
CA GLU A 243 -16.78 -1.43 3.98
C GLU A 243 -15.97 -0.66 5.04
N ARG A 244 -16.66 -0.01 5.98
CA ARG A 244 -16.04 0.57 7.17
C ARG A 244 -16.06 -0.46 8.28
N VAL A 245 -14.88 -0.76 8.84
CA VAL A 245 -14.69 -1.88 9.74
C VAL A 245 -14.57 -1.39 11.18
N ALA A 246 -15.64 -1.57 11.94
CA ALA A 246 -15.61 -1.31 13.38
C ALA A 246 -14.58 -2.23 14.08
N GLY A 247 -13.79 -1.65 14.99
CA GLY A 247 -12.78 -2.40 15.74
C GLY A 247 -11.54 -2.78 14.92
N ALA A 248 -11.29 -2.11 13.81
CA ALA A 248 -10.05 -2.24 13.02
C ALA A 248 -9.34 -0.88 12.89
N GLY A 249 -8.01 -0.92 12.91
CA GLY A 249 -7.12 0.22 12.68
C GLY A 249 -6.57 0.25 11.27
N HIS A 250 -5.36 0.79 11.10
CA HIS A 250 -4.72 1.01 9.80
C HIS A 250 -4.36 -0.27 9.03
N TRP A 251 -4.28 -1.43 9.67
CA TRP A 251 -4.12 -2.76 9.04
C TRP A 251 -5.32 -3.63 9.37
N PRO A 252 -6.51 -3.38 8.77
CA PRO A 252 -7.75 -4.01 9.19
C PRO A 252 -7.72 -5.55 9.08
N TRP A 253 -7.04 -6.11 8.08
CA TRP A 253 -6.91 -7.58 7.93
C TRP A 253 -6.00 -8.22 8.99
N LEU A 254 -5.13 -7.45 9.66
CA LEU A 254 -4.36 -7.95 10.80
C LEU A 254 -5.16 -7.91 12.09
N ASP A 255 -6.06 -6.94 12.23
CA ASP A 255 -6.98 -6.85 13.37
C ASP A 255 -8.10 -7.90 13.26
N GLN A 256 -8.60 -8.14 12.04
CA GLN A 256 -9.68 -9.07 11.74
C GLN A 256 -9.31 -9.95 10.53
N PRO A 257 -8.72 -11.14 10.73
CA PRO A 257 -8.21 -11.99 9.64
C PRO A 257 -9.23 -12.40 8.57
N ALA A 258 -10.54 -12.45 8.91
CA ALA A 258 -11.60 -12.70 7.94
C ALA A 258 -11.65 -11.64 6.81
N LEU A 259 -11.16 -10.42 7.06
CA LEU A 259 -11.07 -9.39 6.02
C LEU A 259 -10.02 -9.73 4.97
N GLY A 260 -8.94 -10.42 5.33
CA GLY A 260 -7.97 -10.95 4.37
C GLY A 260 -8.62 -11.95 3.41
N GLU A 261 -9.51 -12.82 3.90
CA GLU A 261 -10.31 -13.73 3.05
C GLU A 261 -11.25 -12.96 2.13
N ARG A 262 -11.91 -11.93 2.65
CA ARG A 262 -12.82 -11.06 1.90
C ARG A 262 -12.09 -10.35 0.76
N VAL A 263 -10.91 -9.76 1.03
CA VAL A 263 -10.08 -9.08 0.02
C VAL A 263 -9.59 -10.06 -1.04
N ALA A 264 -9.08 -11.23 -0.64
CA ALA A 264 -8.61 -12.27 -1.57
C ALA A 264 -9.75 -12.78 -2.47
N ALA A 265 -10.93 -13.04 -1.91
CA ALA A 265 -12.10 -13.47 -2.66
C ALA A 265 -12.59 -12.40 -3.66
N PHE A 266 -12.57 -11.13 -3.25
CA PHE A 266 -12.89 -10.02 -4.15
C PHE A 266 -11.87 -9.91 -5.29
N ALA A 267 -10.57 -9.97 -4.99
CA ALA A 267 -9.50 -9.85 -5.99
C ALA A 267 -9.56 -10.97 -7.04
N THR A 268 -9.89 -12.20 -6.65
CA THR A 268 -10.03 -13.35 -7.57
C THR A 268 -11.40 -13.41 -8.27
N GLY A 269 -12.34 -12.52 -7.95
CA GLY A 269 -13.69 -12.59 -8.50
C GLY A 269 -14.56 -13.73 -7.93
N SER A 270 -14.08 -14.42 -6.91
CA SER A 270 -14.78 -15.56 -6.30
C SER A 270 -15.91 -15.13 -5.34
N ALA A 271 -15.94 -13.86 -4.93
CA ALA A 271 -17.02 -13.27 -4.16
C ALA A 271 -17.71 -12.18 -4.97
N THR A 272 -19.04 -12.23 -5.01
CA THR A 272 -19.85 -11.09 -5.41
C THR A 272 -19.72 -10.01 -4.33
N PRO A 273 -19.60 -8.74 -4.72
CA PRO A 273 -19.49 -7.62 -3.79
C PRO A 273 -20.67 -7.52 -2.83
#